data_fbcfde04f6b614b89080ee4353b7b069
#
_entry.id   fbcfde04f6b614b89080ee4353b7b069
#
_cell.length_a   1.000
_cell.length_b   1.000
_cell.length_c   1.000
_cell.angle_alpha   90.00
_cell.angle_beta   90.00
_cell.angle_gamma   90.00
#
_symmetry.space_group_name_H-M   'P 1'
#
loop_
_entity.id
_entity.type
_entity.pdbx_description
1 polymer ?
#
loop_
_entity_poly.entity_id
_entity_poly.type
_entity_poly.pdbx_seq_one_letter_code
_entity_poly.pdbx_strand_id
1 'polypeptide(L)'
;MRKVFDIFKIRKEERWLALVIFLMLAVLNSFVIARYAGAFTQITDDYYKNFIRHFCVSGFDPLTYWVLSDWSAAYNVYRHPLLAAYMYVPYLLNMGLMKLTGYNCALFIAIAIQIFCGFYAMIFLYRIFREVVELGQKVSRMLTLLFFSFGFVMVTTIVPDHFVISMMLLILALYISGKRMKSHHQFKIWQSILYFLLTAGTSLNNGLKIFLSSFFVNGKAFFHPKHLLLAVVLPAGLLWGFCQWEYRTLVWPQEMAKKEAKTKKMAARKEKQQRAAKLKQLKDSLVQDSIQRGLKIITPEEIAQKAKNDSIQKAKQLAKEEAKKKKGPKQGAPMKKVGFLSWTDVTTSRSQALIENFFGESIQLHEDYLLEDELRNNCARPMFVPYRHWWNYAAEAILLLLFAGGIWAGRKHRFLWLALSYFALDLVLHIGLGFGLNEVYIMTAHWIYVLPIAMAYLCKAAKARYRKGIIATIGILTVYLILYNGSLIFRYFCL
;
A
#
# COMPACT_ATOMS: atom_id res chain seq x y z
N MET A 1 29.08 -14.09 10.09
CA MET A 1 28.50 -13.16 9.08
C MET A 1 28.41 -13.75 7.67
N ARG A 2 29.45 -14.36 7.07
CA ARG A 2 29.39 -14.90 5.68
C ARG A 2 28.16 -15.78 5.40
N LYS A 3 27.78 -16.71 6.29
CA LYS A 3 26.63 -17.63 6.07
C LYS A 3 25.25 -16.94 6.01
N VAL A 4 25.08 -15.75 6.59
CA VAL A 4 23.81 -15.03 6.59
C VAL A 4 23.55 -14.39 5.22
N PHE A 5 24.60 -13.87 4.58
CA PHE A 5 24.49 -13.26 3.24
C PHE A 5 24.40 -14.26 2.11
N ASP A 6 24.74 -15.56 2.34
CA ASP A 6 24.62 -16.61 1.33
C ASP A 6 23.16 -16.82 0.85
N ILE A 7 22.16 -16.39 1.64
CA ILE A 7 20.74 -16.44 1.25
C ILE A 7 20.44 -15.52 0.06
N PHE A 8 21.20 -14.43 -0.11
CA PHE A 8 21.05 -13.50 -1.23
C PHE A 8 21.88 -13.87 -2.46
N LYS A 9 22.72 -14.90 -2.37
CA LYS A 9 23.52 -15.37 -3.51
C LYS A 9 22.63 -16.01 -4.57
N ILE A 10 22.71 -15.53 -5.81
CA ILE A 10 21.98 -16.09 -6.96
C ILE A 10 22.65 -17.39 -7.41
N ARG A 11 21.88 -18.48 -7.49
CA ARG A 11 22.33 -19.80 -7.87
C ARG A 11 22.36 -19.98 -9.39
N LYS A 12 23.10 -20.93 -9.90
CA LYS A 12 23.21 -21.19 -11.35
C LYS A 12 21.82 -21.38 -12.00
N GLU A 13 20.92 -22.14 -11.36
CA GLU A 13 19.56 -22.41 -11.88
C GLU A 13 18.65 -21.20 -11.87
N GLU A 14 18.94 -20.17 -11.06
CA GLU A 14 18.15 -18.94 -10.89
C GLU A 14 18.53 -17.85 -11.90
N ARG A 15 19.73 -17.91 -12.51
CA ARG A 15 20.32 -16.79 -13.28
C ARG A 15 19.42 -16.27 -14.40
N TRP A 16 18.80 -17.17 -15.17
CA TRP A 16 17.89 -16.75 -16.23
C TRP A 16 16.66 -16.05 -15.67
N LEU A 17 16.01 -16.62 -14.65
CA LEU A 17 14.86 -16.01 -14.00
C LEU A 17 15.25 -14.68 -13.35
N ALA A 18 16.37 -14.61 -12.68
CA ALA A 18 16.92 -13.41 -12.07
C ALA A 18 17.12 -12.29 -13.09
N LEU A 19 17.70 -12.60 -14.25
CA LEU A 19 17.86 -11.64 -15.35
C LEU A 19 16.52 -11.12 -15.84
N VAL A 20 15.55 -11.99 -16.11
CA VAL A 20 14.21 -11.61 -16.59
C VAL A 20 13.51 -10.71 -15.57
N ILE A 21 13.49 -11.09 -14.29
CA ILE A 21 12.86 -10.30 -13.22
C ILE A 21 13.56 -8.93 -13.09
N PHE A 22 14.88 -8.90 -13.09
CA PHE A 22 15.62 -7.64 -13.00
C PHE A 22 15.29 -6.71 -14.17
N LEU A 23 15.25 -7.22 -15.40
CA LEU A 23 14.88 -6.43 -16.58
C LEU A 23 13.44 -5.91 -16.49
N MET A 24 12.48 -6.76 -16.07
CA MET A 24 11.09 -6.33 -15.89
C MET A 24 10.97 -5.22 -14.83
N LEU A 25 11.65 -5.37 -13.69
CA LEU A 25 11.68 -4.34 -12.64
C LEU A 25 12.36 -3.06 -13.12
N ALA A 26 13.46 -3.16 -13.85
CA ALA A 26 14.17 -2.02 -14.42
C ALA A 26 13.29 -1.25 -15.41
N VAL A 27 12.58 -1.95 -16.31
CA VAL A 27 11.65 -1.34 -17.28
C VAL A 27 10.51 -0.63 -16.54
N LEU A 28 9.85 -1.28 -15.59
CA LEU A 28 8.74 -0.65 -14.85
C LEU A 28 9.20 0.59 -14.08
N ASN A 29 10.36 0.53 -13.42
CA ASN A 29 10.90 1.68 -12.69
C ASN A 29 11.43 2.79 -13.61
N SER A 30 11.85 2.47 -14.86
CA SER A 30 12.22 3.49 -15.84
C SER A 30 11.03 4.37 -16.24
N PHE A 31 9.80 3.83 -16.28
CA PHE A 31 8.60 4.63 -16.49
C PHE A 31 8.36 5.64 -15.37
N VAL A 32 8.61 5.22 -14.12
CA VAL A 32 8.52 6.13 -12.96
C VAL A 32 9.56 7.25 -13.04
N ILE A 33 10.81 6.91 -13.43
CA ILE A 33 11.86 7.91 -13.63
C ILE A 33 11.45 8.88 -14.73
N ALA A 34 11.00 8.38 -15.89
CA ALA A 34 10.60 9.21 -17.02
C ALA A 34 9.50 10.21 -16.63
N ARG A 35 8.51 9.77 -15.83
CA ARG A 35 7.39 10.63 -15.42
C ARG A 35 7.74 11.63 -14.33
N TYR A 36 8.53 11.24 -13.34
CA TYR A 36 8.66 11.98 -12.09
C TYR A 36 10.03 12.62 -11.84
N ALA A 37 11.07 12.25 -12.59
CA ALA A 37 12.42 12.78 -12.33
C ALA A 37 12.46 14.31 -12.37
N GLY A 38 11.80 14.95 -13.34
CA GLY A 38 11.78 16.41 -13.46
C GLY A 38 11.24 17.14 -12.22
N ALA A 39 10.26 16.55 -11.52
CA ALA A 39 9.67 17.13 -10.34
C ALA A 39 10.40 16.71 -9.04
N PHE A 40 10.87 15.45 -8.95
CA PHE A 40 11.33 14.88 -7.69
C PHE A 40 12.84 14.98 -7.47
N THR A 41 13.60 15.35 -8.50
CA THR A 41 15.04 15.66 -8.36
C THR A 41 15.31 17.10 -7.94
N GLN A 42 14.29 17.94 -7.87
CA GLN A 42 14.43 19.33 -7.43
C GLN A 42 14.61 19.42 -5.92
N ILE A 43 15.50 20.29 -5.47
CA ILE A 43 15.64 20.67 -4.06
C ILE A 43 14.58 21.74 -3.78
N THR A 44 13.70 21.46 -2.80
CA THR A 44 12.57 22.34 -2.44
C THR A 44 12.46 22.49 -0.93
N ASP A 45 11.79 23.56 -0.47
CA ASP A 45 11.52 23.79 0.96
C ASP A 45 10.44 22.87 1.54
N ASP A 46 9.63 22.24 0.70
CA ASP A 46 8.51 21.40 1.13
C ASP A 46 8.38 20.16 0.20
N TYR A 47 9.18 19.15 0.50
CA TYR A 47 9.18 17.87 -0.24
C TYR A 47 7.84 17.14 -0.14
N TYR A 48 7.17 17.17 1.03
CA TYR A 48 5.87 16.54 1.18
C TYR A 48 4.84 17.12 0.21
N LYS A 49 4.76 18.45 0.14
CA LYS A 49 3.83 19.12 -0.76
C LYS A 49 4.17 18.88 -2.23
N ASN A 50 5.47 18.81 -2.57
CA ASN A 50 5.94 18.48 -3.91
C ASN A 50 5.46 17.08 -4.33
N PHE A 51 5.66 16.07 -3.47
CA PHE A 51 5.27 14.70 -3.75
C PHE A 51 3.74 14.53 -3.81
N ILE A 52 3.00 15.10 -2.85
CA ILE A 52 1.54 15.05 -2.84
C ILE A 52 0.92 15.71 -4.07
N ARG A 53 1.55 16.76 -4.60
CA ARG A 53 1.06 17.43 -5.82
C ARG A 53 1.24 16.59 -7.08
N HIS A 54 2.36 15.91 -7.23
CA HIS A 54 2.74 15.28 -8.48
C HIS A 54 2.49 13.77 -8.49
N PHE A 55 2.61 13.09 -7.34
CA PHE A 55 2.45 11.65 -7.26
C PHE A 55 1.00 11.28 -6.97
N CYS A 56 0.35 10.61 -7.89
CA CYS A 56 -0.98 10.04 -7.72
C CYS A 56 -0.97 8.62 -8.29
N VAL A 57 -0.83 7.63 -7.42
CA VAL A 57 -0.90 6.21 -7.76
C VAL A 57 -1.70 5.52 -6.67
N SER A 58 -2.98 5.25 -6.94
CA SER A 58 -3.87 4.36 -6.19
C SER A 58 -3.80 4.46 -4.66
N GLY A 59 -3.90 5.59 -4.04
CA GLY A 59 -3.92 5.68 -2.57
C GLY A 59 -2.58 5.39 -1.88
N PHE A 60 -1.53 5.03 -2.62
CA PHE A 60 -0.20 4.93 -2.04
C PHE A 60 0.32 6.30 -1.61
N ASP A 61 0.91 6.35 -0.43
CA ASP A 61 1.55 7.54 0.10
C ASP A 61 3.04 7.58 -0.28
N PRO A 62 3.55 8.70 -0.85
CA PRO A 62 4.96 8.82 -1.23
C PRO A 62 5.88 9.09 -0.03
N LEU A 63 5.60 8.48 1.12
CA LEU A 63 6.30 8.76 2.38
C LEU A 63 7.78 8.44 2.30
N THR A 64 8.17 7.39 1.57
CA THR A 64 9.58 7.02 1.43
C THR A 64 10.36 8.09 0.67
N TYR A 65 9.82 8.72 -0.37
CA TYR A 65 10.47 9.86 -1.04
C TYR A 65 10.65 11.03 -0.08
N TRP A 66 9.60 11.37 0.67
CA TRP A 66 9.65 12.44 1.64
C TRP A 66 10.69 12.17 2.71
N VAL A 67 10.66 10.98 3.35
CA VAL A 67 11.61 10.62 4.41
C VAL A 67 13.06 10.57 3.90
N LEU A 68 13.29 10.13 2.67
CA LEU A 68 14.62 10.16 2.05
C LEU A 68 15.10 11.59 1.71
N SER A 69 14.17 12.52 1.51
CA SER A 69 14.48 13.93 1.20
C SER A 69 14.57 14.80 2.45
N ASP A 70 13.73 14.53 3.46
CA ASP A 70 13.67 15.19 4.76
C ASP A 70 13.28 14.18 5.83
N TRP A 71 14.28 13.70 6.58
CA TRP A 71 14.05 12.67 7.60
C TRP A 71 13.22 13.15 8.79
N SER A 72 13.01 14.46 8.95
CA SER A 72 12.10 15.02 9.95
C SER A 72 10.64 14.58 9.73
N ALA A 73 10.32 14.16 8.50
CA ALA A 73 9.05 13.60 8.16
C ALA A 73 8.92 12.17 8.70
N ALA A 74 8.09 11.97 9.70
CA ALA A 74 7.91 10.65 10.31
C ALA A 74 6.80 9.86 9.61
N TYR A 75 7.04 8.56 9.39
CA TYR A 75 5.96 7.60 9.16
C TYR A 75 5.01 7.55 10.38
N ASN A 76 3.82 6.98 10.20
CA ASN A 76 2.97 6.67 11.36
C ASN A 76 3.68 5.62 12.23
N VAL A 77 4.26 6.05 13.36
CA VAL A 77 5.11 5.22 14.23
C VAL A 77 4.40 4.01 14.81
N TYR A 78 3.07 4.08 15.00
CA TYR A 78 2.28 2.93 15.47
C TYR A 78 1.98 1.91 14.37
N ARG A 79 2.07 2.30 13.11
CA ARG A 79 1.91 1.40 11.97
C ARG A 79 3.24 0.86 11.44
N HIS A 80 4.28 1.70 11.52
CA HIS A 80 5.60 1.48 10.92
C HIS A 80 6.74 1.81 11.91
N PRO A 81 6.86 1.04 13.02
CA PRO A 81 7.67 1.42 14.18
C PRO A 81 9.16 1.69 13.92
N LEU A 82 9.77 0.94 13.01
CA LEU A 82 11.21 1.06 12.72
C LEU A 82 11.50 1.53 11.29
N LEU A 83 10.46 1.85 10.51
CA LEU A 83 10.65 2.17 9.10
C LEU A 83 11.49 3.44 8.91
N ALA A 84 11.25 4.47 9.72
CA ALA A 84 12.05 5.68 9.72
C ALA A 84 13.52 5.39 10.05
N ALA A 85 13.79 4.53 11.04
CA ALA A 85 15.14 4.10 11.40
C ALA A 85 15.82 3.35 10.25
N TYR A 86 15.08 2.47 9.53
CA TYR A 86 15.62 1.77 8.35
C TYR A 86 15.96 2.73 7.21
N MET A 87 15.20 3.80 7.05
CA MET A 87 15.40 4.81 6.01
C MET A 87 16.47 5.87 6.39
N TYR A 88 17.00 5.85 7.62
CA TYR A 88 17.98 6.83 8.06
C TYR A 88 19.31 6.77 7.27
N VAL A 89 19.83 5.56 7.05
CA VAL A 89 21.05 5.39 6.24
C VAL A 89 20.84 5.78 4.77
N PRO A 90 19.78 5.34 4.08
CA PRO A 90 19.42 5.86 2.76
C PRO A 90 19.23 7.39 2.71
N TYR A 91 18.65 7.99 3.75
CA TYR A 91 18.54 9.44 3.87
C TYR A 91 19.92 10.13 3.92
N LEU A 92 20.85 9.64 4.77
CA LEU A 92 22.20 10.19 4.83
C LEU A 92 22.93 10.08 3.48
N LEU A 93 22.72 8.98 2.76
CA LEU A 93 23.23 8.81 1.40
C LEU A 93 22.67 9.89 0.47
N ASN A 94 21.35 10.13 0.52
CA ASN A 94 20.73 11.19 -0.27
C ASN A 94 21.29 12.57 0.06
N MET A 95 21.49 12.89 1.35
CA MET A 95 22.07 14.16 1.77
C MET A 95 23.49 14.36 1.23
N GLY A 96 24.30 13.30 1.22
CA GLY A 96 25.62 13.32 0.60
C GLY A 96 25.56 13.56 -0.91
N LEU A 97 24.68 12.85 -1.60
CA LEU A 97 24.48 13.01 -3.05
C LEU A 97 23.92 14.38 -3.41
N MET A 98 22.97 14.93 -2.63
CA MET A 98 22.45 16.28 -2.84
C MET A 98 23.55 17.34 -2.76
N LYS A 99 24.46 17.22 -1.78
CA LYS A 99 25.61 18.14 -1.64
C LYS A 99 26.59 18.04 -2.81
N LEU A 100 26.77 16.82 -3.37
CA LEU A 100 27.71 16.57 -4.46
C LEU A 100 27.14 16.97 -5.84
N THR A 101 25.86 16.69 -6.07
CA THR A 101 25.25 16.80 -7.41
C THR A 101 24.36 18.02 -7.58
N GLY A 102 23.90 18.64 -6.49
CA GLY A 102 22.88 19.70 -6.54
C GLY A 102 21.46 19.20 -6.83
N TYR A 103 21.23 17.86 -6.86
CA TYR A 103 19.95 17.26 -7.12
C TYR A 103 19.48 16.38 -5.96
N ASN A 104 18.17 16.34 -5.71
CA ASN A 104 17.57 15.37 -4.80
C ASN A 104 17.55 13.98 -5.44
N CYS A 105 18.37 13.05 -4.92
CA CYS A 105 18.50 11.70 -5.41
C CYS A 105 17.54 10.69 -4.76
N ALA A 106 16.59 11.14 -3.92
CA ALA A 106 15.64 10.28 -3.20
C ALA A 106 14.85 9.34 -4.12
N LEU A 107 14.47 9.80 -5.33
CA LEU A 107 13.81 8.99 -6.34
C LEU A 107 14.63 7.75 -6.71
N PHE A 108 15.91 7.93 -7.03
CA PHE A 108 16.79 6.85 -7.47
C PHE A 108 17.13 5.89 -6.33
N ILE A 109 17.31 6.40 -5.11
CA ILE A 109 17.55 5.57 -3.93
C ILE A 109 16.31 4.74 -3.61
N ALA A 110 15.11 5.33 -3.66
CA ALA A 110 13.86 4.59 -3.46
C ALA A 110 13.69 3.48 -4.52
N ILE A 111 13.97 3.78 -5.79
CA ILE A 111 13.92 2.80 -6.88
C ILE A 111 14.91 1.67 -6.66
N ALA A 112 16.14 1.96 -6.21
CA ALA A 112 17.11 0.92 -5.89
C ALA A 112 16.60 -0.02 -4.78
N ILE A 113 15.97 0.53 -3.73
CA ILE A 113 15.32 -0.26 -2.66
C ILE A 113 14.18 -1.11 -3.24
N GLN A 114 13.35 -0.55 -4.10
CA GLN A 114 12.21 -1.23 -4.72
C GLN A 114 12.65 -2.38 -5.61
N ILE A 115 13.65 -2.15 -6.48
CA ILE A 115 14.22 -3.19 -7.33
C ILE A 115 14.84 -4.29 -6.47
N PHE A 116 15.62 -3.95 -5.45
CA PHE A 116 16.22 -4.92 -4.53
C PHE A 116 15.15 -5.78 -3.84
N CYS A 117 14.16 -5.16 -3.22
CA CYS A 117 13.12 -5.87 -2.50
C CYS A 117 12.22 -6.69 -3.43
N GLY A 118 11.77 -6.12 -4.55
CA GLY A 118 10.97 -6.82 -5.55
C GLY A 118 11.72 -8.02 -6.15
N PHE A 119 12.98 -7.83 -6.51
CA PHE A 119 13.83 -8.89 -7.03
C PHE A 119 13.96 -10.08 -6.05
N TYR A 120 14.33 -9.81 -4.80
CA TYR A 120 14.50 -10.89 -3.83
C TYR A 120 13.18 -11.51 -3.37
N ALA A 121 12.07 -10.77 -3.36
CA ALA A 121 10.75 -11.36 -3.16
C ALA A 121 10.46 -12.47 -4.19
N MET A 122 10.75 -12.22 -5.48
CA MET A 122 10.56 -13.20 -6.55
C MET A 122 11.52 -14.39 -6.42
N ILE A 123 12.79 -14.14 -6.10
CA ILE A 123 13.78 -15.22 -5.91
C ILE A 123 13.42 -16.12 -4.72
N PHE A 124 12.99 -15.56 -3.60
CA PHE A 124 12.56 -16.35 -2.45
C PHE A 124 11.27 -17.14 -2.74
N LEU A 125 10.34 -16.57 -3.50
CA LEU A 125 9.12 -17.27 -3.91
C LEU A 125 9.47 -18.44 -4.87
N TYR A 126 10.37 -18.23 -5.83
CA TYR A 126 10.89 -19.30 -6.67
C TYR A 126 11.50 -20.43 -5.83
N ARG A 127 12.30 -20.09 -4.81
CA ARG A 127 12.91 -21.06 -3.89
C ARG A 127 11.87 -21.81 -3.06
N ILE A 128 10.77 -21.17 -2.68
CA ILE A 128 9.65 -21.87 -2.04
C ILE A 128 9.14 -22.97 -2.97
N PHE A 129 8.90 -22.67 -4.24
CA PHE A 129 8.42 -23.67 -5.20
C PHE A 129 9.44 -24.79 -5.43
N ARG A 130 10.73 -24.46 -5.52
CA ARG A 130 11.80 -25.41 -5.78
C ARG A 130 12.16 -26.30 -4.60
N GLU A 131 12.29 -25.71 -3.42
CA GLU A 131 12.92 -26.35 -2.28
C GLU A 131 11.94 -26.78 -1.18
N VAL A 132 10.82 -26.06 -1.05
CA VAL A 132 9.80 -26.37 -0.04
C VAL A 132 8.70 -27.24 -0.66
N VAL A 133 8.11 -26.80 -1.78
CA VAL A 133 7.09 -27.57 -2.50
C VAL A 133 7.69 -28.65 -3.41
N GLU A 134 8.95 -28.49 -3.86
CA GLU A 134 9.70 -29.43 -4.70
C GLU A 134 9.14 -29.58 -6.12
N LEU A 135 8.84 -28.48 -6.76
CA LEU A 135 8.44 -28.45 -8.16
C LEU A 135 9.63 -28.47 -9.12
N GLY A 136 9.40 -28.90 -10.34
CA GLY A 136 10.37 -28.77 -11.43
C GLY A 136 10.63 -27.31 -11.80
N GLN A 137 11.82 -27.02 -12.32
CA GLN A 137 12.32 -25.68 -12.60
C GLN A 137 11.38 -24.86 -13.50
N LYS A 138 10.83 -25.45 -14.59
CA LYS A 138 9.95 -24.78 -15.54
C LYS A 138 8.67 -24.27 -14.86
N VAL A 139 8.00 -25.13 -14.06
CA VAL A 139 6.76 -24.79 -13.35
C VAL A 139 7.03 -23.76 -12.27
N SER A 140 8.15 -23.86 -11.55
CA SER A 140 8.54 -22.89 -10.53
C SER A 140 8.76 -21.48 -11.12
N ARG A 141 9.44 -21.39 -12.27
CA ARG A 141 9.63 -20.11 -12.99
C ARG A 141 8.31 -19.52 -13.43
N MET A 142 7.43 -20.35 -14.00
CA MET A 142 6.11 -19.92 -14.47
C MET A 142 5.24 -19.38 -13.32
N LEU A 143 5.17 -20.07 -12.17
CA LEU A 143 4.41 -19.59 -11.00
C LEU A 143 5.02 -18.31 -10.40
N THR A 144 6.34 -18.13 -10.48
CA THR A 144 6.99 -16.88 -10.06
C THR A 144 6.61 -15.72 -10.99
N LEU A 145 6.60 -15.97 -12.30
CA LEU A 145 6.16 -14.97 -13.29
C LEU A 145 4.67 -14.68 -13.20
N LEU A 146 3.83 -15.69 -12.90
CA LEU A 146 2.41 -15.47 -12.59
C LEU A 146 2.26 -14.51 -11.39
N PHE A 147 2.99 -14.73 -10.30
CA PHE A 147 2.95 -13.82 -9.16
C PHE A 147 3.36 -12.40 -9.55
N PHE A 148 4.44 -12.25 -10.30
CA PHE A 148 4.88 -10.94 -10.77
C PHE A 148 3.84 -10.25 -11.67
N SER A 149 3.07 -11.02 -12.45
CA SER A 149 2.08 -10.50 -13.40
C SER A 149 0.83 -9.91 -12.75
N PHE A 150 0.60 -10.11 -11.46
CA PHE A 150 -0.53 -9.51 -10.76
C PHE A 150 -0.40 -7.98 -10.70
N GLY A 151 -1.50 -7.27 -10.99
CA GLY A 151 -1.51 -5.82 -11.17
C GLY A 151 -0.86 -5.07 -10.01
N PHE A 152 -1.35 -5.30 -8.78
CA PHE A 152 -0.80 -4.61 -7.61
C PHE A 152 0.53 -5.18 -7.09
N VAL A 153 0.99 -6.35 -7.56
CA VAL A 153 2.39 -6.77 -7.35
C VAL A 153 3.31 -5.91 -8.22
N MET A 154 2.96 -5.71 -9.51
CA MET A 154 3.73 -4.82 -10.40
C MET A 154 3.75 -3.38 -9.85
N VAL A 155 2.58 -2.84 -9.48
CA VAL A 155 2.46 -1.48 -8.93
C VAL A 155 3.26 -1.32 -7.64
N THR A 156 3.20 -2.29 -6.72
CA THR A 156 3.97 -2.26 -5.46
C THR A 156 5.49 -2.17 -5.70
N THR A 157 5.99 -2.74 -6.80
CA THR A 157 7.43 -2.69 -7.11
C THR A 157 7.91 -1.37 -7.72
N ILE A 158 7.00 -0.43 -7.98
CA ILE A 158 7.32 0.89 -8.56
C ILE A 158 6.89 2.07 -7.69
N VAL A 159 6.18 1.81 -6.59
CA VAL A 159 5.70 2.84 -5.67
C VAL A 159 6.64 2.93 -4.46
N PRO A 160 7.12 4.13 -4.09
CA PRO A 160 8.09 4.33 -3.00
C PRO A 160 7.41 4.28 -1.63
N ASP A 161 6.92 3.09 -1.28
CA ASP A 161 6.24 2.80 -0.02
C ASP A 161 6.84 1.56 0.65
N HIS A 162 6.37 1.24 1.86
CA HIS A 162 6.84 0.09 2.65
C HIS A 162 6.38 -1.28 2.13
N PHE A 163 5.40 -1.34 1.24
CA PHE A 163 4.74 -2.58 0.82
C PHE A 163 5.68 -3.56 0.14
N VAL A 164 6.59 -3.10 -0.72
CA VAL A 164 7.57 -3.98 -1.37
C VAL A 164 8.57 -4.57 -0.37
N ILE A 165 8.95 -3.79 0.65
CA ILE A 165 9.82 -4.27 1.75
C ILE A 165 9.09 -5.34 2.54
N SER A 166 7.83 -5.10 2.92
CA SER A 166 6.98 -6.08 3.60
C SER A 166 6.83 -7.35 2.79
N MET A 167 6.57 -7.25 1.48
CA MET A 167 6.45 -8.39 0.56
C MET A 167 7.71 -9.27 0.60
N MET A 168 8.89 -8.67 0.45
CA MET A 168 10.16 -9.39 0.50
C MET A 168 10.36 -10.10 1.85
N LEU A 169 10.13 -9.40 2.96
CA LEU A 169 10.32 -9.93 4.30
C LEU A 169 9.35 -11.08 4.62
N LEU A 170 8.09 -10.97 4.21
CA LEU A 170 7.08 -12.01 4.44
C LEU A 170 7.36 -13.27 3.61
N ILE A 171 7.72 -13.12 2.33
CA ILE A 171 8.08 -14.25 1.48
C ILE A 171 9.39 -14.91 1.97
N LEU A 172 10.37 -14.11 2.40
CA LEU A 172 11.60 -14.61 3.04
C LEU A 172 11.28 -15.41 4.31
N ALA A 173 10.40 -14.89 5.18
CA ALA A 173 9.97 -15.58 6.39
C ALA A 173 9.30 -16.92 6.07
N LEU A 174 8.41 -16.96 5.06
CA LEU A 174 7.81 -18.21 4.60
C LEU A 174 8.85 -19.18 4.02
N TYR A 175 9.81 -18.71 3.22
CA TYR A 175 10.87 -19.55 2.68
C TYR A 175 11.69 -20.21 3.79
N ILE A 176 12.15 -19.40 4.78
CA ILE A 176 12.93 -19.90 5.90
C ILE A 176 12.09 -20.86 6.76
N SER A 177 10.83 -20.51 7.02
CA SER A 177 9.90 -21.36 7.78
C SER A 177 9.70 -22.71 7.09
N GLY A 178 9.45 -22.71 5.76
CA GLY A 178 9.31 -23.93 4.97
C GLY A 178 10.56 -24.81 5.00
N LYS A 179 11.75 -24.20 4.89
CA LYS A 179 13.04 -24.93 5.02
C LYS A 179 13.21 -25.52 6.39
N ARG A 180 12.88 -24.80 7.46
CA ARG A 180 12.96 -25.27 8.85
C ARG A 180 11.99 -26.42 9.13
N MET A 181 10.74 -26.26 8.67
CA MET A 181 9.73 -27.34 8.80
C MET A 181 10.18 -28.62 8.09
N LYS A 182 10.77 -28.49 6.90
CA LYS A 182 11.24 -29.62 6.11
C LYS A 182 12.46 -30.32 6.74
N SER A 183 13.36 -29.55 7.35
CA SER A 183 14.55 -30.07 8.03
C SER A 183 14.30 -30.45 9.50
N HIS A 184 13.05 -30.32 9.99
CA HIS A 184 12.67 -30.57 11.39
C HIS A 184 13.46 -29.75 12.41
N HIS A 185 13.96 -28.55 12.02
CA HIS A 185 14.67 -27.65 12.89
C HIS A 185 13.76 -26.55 13.42
N GLN A 186 13.85 -26.25 14.70
CA GLN A 186 13.10 -25.16 15.35
C GLN A 186 13.77 -23.80 15.10
N PHE A 187 13.00 -22.71 15.19
CA PHE A 187 13.55 -21.38 15.32
C PHE A 187 14.19 -21.21 16.70
N LYS A 188 15.40 -20.67 16.70
CA LYS A 188 16.01 -20.15 17.92
C LYS A 188 15.30 -18.84 18.33
N ILE A 189 15.27 -18.54 19.62
CA ILE A 189 14.63 -17.32 20.15
C ILE A 189 15.09 -16.06 19.40
N TRP A 190 16.41 -15.87 19.23
CA TRP A 190 16.95 -14.70 18.56
C TRP A 190 16.50 -14.58 17.08
N GLN A 191 16.25 -15.70 16.40
CA GLN A 191 15.75 -15.70 15.00
C GLN A 191 14.30 -15.22 14.96
N SER A 192 13.45 -15.69 15.88
CA SER A 192 12.08 -15.21 16.00
C SER A 192 12.03 -13.72 16.31
N ILE A 193 12.90 -13.23 17.20
CA ILE A 193 13.04 -11.81 17.53
C ILE A 193 13.46 -11.01 16.31
N LEU A 194 14.52 -11.44 15.59
CA LEU A 194 15.03 -10.73 14.42
C LEU A 194 13.97 -10.62 13.32
N TYR A 195 13.30 -11.72 12.97
CA TYR A 195 12.26 -11.70 11.95
C TYR A 195 11.06 -10.87 12.38
N PHE A 196 10.68 -10.93 13.64
CA PHE A 196 9.63 -10.07 14.19
C PHE A 196 10.01 -8.58 14.08
N LEU A 197 11.18 -8.19 14.53
CA LEU A 197 11.61 -6.78 14.47
C LEU A 197 11.66 -6.28 13.01
N LEU A 198 12.22 -7.06 12.09
CA LEU A 198 12.28 -6.67 10.68
C LEU A 198 10.88 -6.48 10.07
N THR A 199 9.97 -7.42 10.30
CA THR A 199 8.63 -7.37 9.68
C THR A 199 7.67 -6.44 10.41
N ALA A 200 7.56 -6.53 11.74
CA ALA A 200 6.74 -5.65 12.55
C ALA A 200 7.25 -4.21 12.55
N GLY A 201 8.58 -4.02 12.51
CA GLY A 201 9.21 -2.72 12.39
C GLY A 201 8.88 -2.01 11.07
N THR A 202 8.72 -2.76 10.00
CA THR A 202 8.26 -2.23 8.70
C THR A 202 6.74 -2.01 8.69
N SER A 203 5.96 -2.98 9.19
CA SER A 203 4.50 -2.90 9.31
C SER A 203 4.03 -3.76 10.47
N LEU A 204 3.46 -3.13 11.50
CA LEU A 204 3.23 -3.75 12.81
C LEU A 204 2.37 -5.02 12.73
N ASN A 205 1.30 -5.02 11.94
CA ASN A 205 0.41 -6.17 11.74
C ASN A 205 1.14 -7.40 11.16
N ASN A 206 2.20 -7.20 10.37
CA ASN A 206 2.99 -8.29 9.81
C ASN A 206 3.79 -9.05 10.88
N GLY A 207 4.00 -8.46 12.06
CA GLY A 207 4.62 -9.14 13.19
C GLY A 207 3.83 -10.37 13.66
N LEU A 208 2.49 -10.33 13.57
CA LEU A 208 1.64 -11.49 13.91
C LEU A 208 1.92 -12.69 12.99
N LYS A 209 2.24 -12.44 11.71
CA LYS A 209 2.59 -13.49 10.76
C LYS A 209 3.90 -14.20 11.14
N ILE A 210 4.83 -13.49 11.76
CA ILE A 210 6.07 -14.11 12.27
C ILE A 210 5.80 -14.98 13.50
N PHE A 211 4.87 -14.59 14.37
CA PHE A 211 4.46 -15.46 15.47
C PHE A 211 3.76 -16.72 14.95
N LEU A 212 2.93 -16.61 13.90
CA LEU A 212 2.38 -17.78 13.20
C LEU A 212 3.49 -18.66 12.62
N SER A 213 4.51 -18.07 11.95
CA SER A 213 5.69 -18.82 11.49
C SER A 213 6.38 -19.55 12.63
N SER A 214 6.63 -18.87 13.74
CA SER A 214 7.26 -19.49 14.91
C SER A 214 6.41 -20.62 15.49
N PHE A 215 5.08 -20.44 15.57
CA PHE A 215 4.14 -21.48 16.00
C PHE A 215 4.18 -22.70 15.06
N PHE A 216 4.07 -22.48 13.76
CA PHE A 216 4.08 -23.59 12.80
C PHE A 216 5.44 -24.32 12.74
N VAL A 217 6.55 -23.63 12.92
CA VAL A 217 7.91 -24.23 12.90
C VAL A 217 8.18 -24.96 14.22
N ASN A 218 7.92 -24.34 15.36
CA ASN A 218 8.28 -24.89 16.69
C ASN A 218 7.22 -25.83 17.27
N GLY A 219 5.98 -25.82 16.76
CA GLY A 219 4.90 -26.67 17.27
C GLY A 219 4.62 -26.39 18.74
N LYS A 220 4.53 -27.46 19.54
CA LYS A 220 4.27 -27.36 21.00
C LYS A 220 5.34 -26.56 21.75
N ALA A 221 6.60 -26.54 21.26
CA ALA A 221 7.68 -25.77 21.88
C ALA A 221 7.48 -24.25 21.80
N PHE A 222 6.60 -23.77 20.89
CA PHE A 222 6.20 -22.37 20.85
C PHE A 222 5.55 -21.91 22.15
N PHE A 223 4.75 -22.76 22.79
CA PHE A 223 4.04 -22.46 24.05
C PHE A 223 4.91 -22.61 25.30
N HIS A 224 6.18 -23.02 25.17
CA HIS A 224 7.08 -23.05 26.29
C HIS A 224 7.24 -21.65 26.91
N PRO A 225 7.06 -21.44 28.23
CA PRO A 225 7.06 -20.11 28.87
C PRO A 225 8.26 -19.24 28.50
N LYS A 226 9.47 -19.82 28.45
CA LYS A 226 10.69 -19.12 28.04
C LYS A 226 10.59 -18.60 26.58
N HIS A 227 10.02 -19.39 25.65
CA HIS A 227 9.87 -18.98 24.25
C HIS A 227 8.81 -17.89 24.13
N LEU A 228 7.63 -18.05 24.74
CA LEU A 228 6.58 -17.03 24.74
C LEU A 228 7.05 -15.71 25.32
N LEU A 229 7.72 -15.75 26.48
CA LEU A 229 8.20 -14.55 27.14
C LEU A 229 9.27 -13.83 26.28
N LEU A 230 10.30 -14.54 25.85
CA LEU A 230 11.46 -13.93 25.20
C LEU A 230 11.30 -13.68 23.70
N ALA A 231 10.54 -14.51 22.97
CA ALA A 231 10.41 -14.40 21.53
C ALA A 231 9.10 -13.74 21.08
N VAL A 232 8.12 -13.56 21.97
CA VAL A 232 6.82 -12.94 21.63
C VAL A 232 6.55 -11.71 22.49
N VAL A 233 6.42 -11.89 23.82
CA VAL A 233 5.99 -10.79 24.72
C VAL A 233 7.05 -9.70 24.82
N LEU A 234 8.30 -10.07 25.10
CA LEU A 234 9.38 -9.11 25.28
C LEU A 234 9.64 -8.26 24.04
N PRO A 235 9.86 -8.82 22.83
CA PRO A 235 10.09 -7.98 21.63
C PRO A 235 8.87 -7.15 21.24
N ALA A 236 7.64 -7.64 21.43
CA ALA A 236 6.43 -6.87 21.19
C ALA A 236 6.31 -5.69 22.18
N GLY A 237 6.57 -5.93 23.47
CA GLY A 237 6.56 -4.89 24.50
C GLY A 237 7.65 -3.83 24.29
N LEU A 238 8.86 -4.26 23.93
CA LEU A 238 9.97 -3.33 23.62
C LEU A 238 9.65 -2.50 22.38
N LEU A 239 9.10 -3.11 21.33
CA LEU A 239 8.72 -2.38 20.12
C LEU A 239 7.60 -1.37 20.42
N TRP A 240 6.61 -1.75 21.23
CA TRP A 240 5.55 -0.84 21.68
C TRP A 240 6.10 0.32 22.51
N GLY A 241 7.01 0.04 23.45
CA GLY A 241 7.69 1.07 24.24
C GLY A 241 8.47 2.03 23.36
N PHE A 242 9.15 1.51 22.34
CA PHE A 242 9.86 2.32 21.35
C PHE A 242 8.89 3.21 20.54
N CYS A 243 7.76 2.69 20.08
CA CYS A 243 6.73 3.50 19.41
C CYS A 243 6.23 4.65 20.29
N GLN A 244 6.00 4.38 21.60
CA GLN A 244 5.55 5.42 22.54
C GLN A 244 6.63 6.50 22.74
N TRP A 245 7.89 6.10 22.86
CA TRP A 245 9.00 7.01 22.97
C TRP A 245 9.16 7.86 21.70
N GLU A 246 9.19 7.24 20.54
CA GLU A 246 9.32 7.90 19.23
C GLU A 246 8.16 8.89 19.01
N TYR A 247 6.93 8.49 19.27
CA TYR A 247 5.78 9.37 19.16
C TYR A 247 5.89 10.59 20.05
N ARG A 248 6.19 10.40 21.34
CA ARG A 248 6.27 11.51 22.32
C ARG A 248 7.42 12.46 22.02
N THR A 249 8.53 11.93 21.51
CA THR A 249 9.77 12.72 21.32
C THR A 249 9.84 13.39 19.96
N LEU A 250 9.43 12.70 18.89
CA LEU A 250 9.61 13.18 17.53
C LEU A 250 8.31 13.66 16.87
N VAL A 251 7.18 12.99 17.12
CA VAL A 251 5.93 13.25 16.39
C VAL A 251 5.04 14.25 17.14
N TRP A 252 4.79 14.02 18.42
CA TRP A 252 3.90 14.84 19.23
C TRP A 252 4.22 16.34 19.23
N PRO A 253 5.47 16.79 19.41
CA PRO A 253 5.81 18.21 19.38
C PRO A 253 5.46 18.87 18.05
N GLN A 254 5.71 18.17 16.93
CA GLN A 254 5.42 18.66 15.60
C GLN A 254 3.90 18.70 15.32
N GLU A 255 3.14 17.70 15.77
CA GLU A 255 1.69 17.69 15.66
C GLU A 255 1.06 18.82 16.47
N MET A 256 1.53 19.06 17.67
CA MET A 256 1.05 20.16 18.51
C MET A 256 1.34 21.53 17.88
N ALA A 257 2.56 21.75 17.39
CA ALA A 257 2.93 22.99 16.70
C ALA A 257 2.05 23.21 15.44
N LYS A 258 1.81 22.16 14.63
CA LYS A 258 0.90 22.22 13.47
C LYS A 258 -0.55 22.52 13.88
N LYS A 259 -1.01 21.92 14.98
CA LYS A 259 -2.38 22.13 15.51
C LYS A 259 -2.55 23.56 16.00
N GLU A 260 -1.58 24.11 16.74
CA GLU A 260 -1.58 25.49 17.20
C GLU A 260 -1.55 26.49 16.04
N ALA A 261 -0.67 26.26 15.05
CA ALA A 261 -0.60 27.11 13.86
C ALA A 261 -1.93 27.09 13.08
N LYS A 262 -2.57 25.92 12.96
CA LYS A 262 -3.88 25.77 12.32
C LYS A 262 -4.98 26.51 13.09
N THR A 263 -4.98 26.40 14.43
CA THR A 263 -5.94 27.10 15.30
C THR A 263 -5.79 28.60 15.20
N LYS A 264 -4.54 29.11 15.27
CA LYS A 264 -4.23 30.55 15.09
C LYS A 264 -4.71 31.05 13.70
N LYS A 265 -4.44 30.29 12.64
CA LYS A 265 -4.88 30.61 11.27
C LYS A 265 -6.41 30.62 11.13
N MET A 266 -7.10 29.68 11.77
CA MET A 266 -8.56 29.63 11.77
C MET A 266 -9.18 30.82 12.58
N ALA A 267 -8.60 31.17 13.73
CA ALA A 267 -9.01 32.30 14.52
C ALA A 267 -8.86 33.62 13.74
N ALA A 268 -7.70 33.85 13.13
CA ALA A 268 -7.44 35.03 12.30
C ALA A 268 -8.39 35.10 11.07
N ARG A 269 -8.70 33.95 10.45
CA ARG A 269 -9.67 33.89 9.34
C ARG A 269 -11.08 34.22 9.81
N LYS A 270 -11.49 33.73 10.98
CA LYS A 270 -12.82 34.03 11.59
C LYS A 270 -12.94 35.49 11.94
N GLU A 271 -11.88 36.06 12.53
CA GLU A 271 -11.82 37.49 12.85
C GLU A 271 -11.92 38.37 11.58
N LYS A 272 -11.17 38.05 10.54
CA LYS A 272 -11.22 38.72 9.24
C LYS A 272 -12.63 38.65 8.63
N GLN A 273 -13.31 37.50 8.73
CA GLN A 273 -14.69 37.34 8.26
C GLN A 273 -15.67 38.16 9.07
N GLN A 274 -15.52 38.21 10.42
CA GLN A 274 -16.37 39.03 11.30
C GLN A 274 -16.19 40.53 11.03
N ARG A 275 -14.93 41.00 10.84
CA ARG A 275 -14.64 42.39 10.46
C ARG A 275 -15.28 42.76 9.11
N ALA A 276 -15.14 41.85 8.11
CA ALA A 276 -15.73 42.04 6.80
C ALA A 276 -17.27 42.06 6.85
N ALA A 277 -17.90 41.22 7.68
CA ALA A 277 -19.36 41.23 7.90
C ALA A 277 -19.83 42.49 8.58
N LYS A 278 -19.14 42.99 9.64
CA LYS A 278 -19.45 44.26 10.31
C LYS A 278 -19.31 45.45 9.36
N LEU A 279 -18.23 45.46 8.56
CA LEU A 279 -18.00 46.51 7.57
C LEU A 279 -19.13 46.55 6.50
N LYS A 280 -19.58 45.37 6.09
CA LYS A 280 -20.68 45.21 5.13
C LYS A 280 -21.98 45.74 5.75
N GLN A 281 -22.31 45.37 7.00
CA GLN A 281 -23.50 45.87 7.72
C GLN A 281 -23.48 47.38 7.88
N LEU A 282 -22.31 47.96 8.23
CA LEU A 282 -22.13 49.39 8.35
C LEU A 282 -22.36 50.11 7.01
N LYS A 283 -21.81 49.59 5.91
CA LYS A 283 -22.04 50.13 4.56
C LYS A 283 -23.50 50.04 4.16
N ASP A 284 -24.17 48.91 4.41
CA ASP A 284 -25.56 48.70 4.10
C ASP A 284 -26.46 49.69 4.92
N SER A 285 -26.14 49.92 6.21
CA SER A 285 -26.80 50.89 7.06
C SER A 285 -26.63 52.35 6.58
N LEU A 286 -25.40 52.74 6.21
CA LEU A 286 -25.12 54.07 5.66
C LEU A 286 -25.82 54.29 4.31
N VAL A 287 -25.93 53.29 3.48
CA VAL A 287 -26.69 53.37 2.21
C VAL A 287 -28.18 53.54 2.49
N GLN A 288 -28.75 52.82 3.46
CA GLN A 288 -30.15 52.97 3.85
C GLN A 288 -30.45 54.35 4.43
N ASP A 289 -29.55 54.87 5.29
CA ASP A 289 -29.69 56.22 5.85
C ASP A 289 -29.63 57.30 4.76
N SER A 290 -28.70 57.14 3.78
CA SER A 290 -28.58 58.04 2.63
C SER A 290 -29.83 58.03 1.73
N ILE A 291 -30.49 56.87 1.59
CA ILE A 291 -31.73 56.72 0.82
C ILE A 291 -32.89 57.41 1.57
N GLN A 292 -33.01 57.18 2.89
CA GLN A 292 -34.06 57.82 3.70
C GLN A 292 -33.96 59.37 3.74
N ARG A 293 -32.73 59.89 3.64
CA ARG A 293 -32.51 61.38 3.58
C ARG A 293 -32.59 61.93 2.14
N GLY A 294 -32.94 61.12 1.13
CA GLY A 294 -33.08 61.58 -0.26
C GLY A 294 -31.77 61.95 -0.95
N LEU A 295 -30.63 61.58 -0.32
CA LEU A 295 -29.29 61.89 -0.84
C LEU A 295 -28.80 60.88 -1.90
N LYS A 296 -29.42 59.69 -1.99
CA LYS A 296 -29.13 58.69 -2.98
C LYS A 296 -30.42 58.07 -3.53
N ILE A 297 -30.62 58.17 -4.84
CA ILE A 297 -31.69 57.47 -5.56
C ILE A 297 -31.08 56.16 -6.07
N ILE A 298 -31.65 55.01 -5.67
CA ILE A 298 -31.25 53.72 -6.22
C ILE A 298 -31.84 53.61 -7.63
N THR A 299 -30.98 53.44 -8.62
CA THR A 299 -31.46 53.23 -9.98
C THR A 299 -32.03 51.79 -10.13
N PRO A 300 -33.05 51.62 -11.00
CA PRO A 300 -33.59 50.28 -11.28
C PRO A 300 -32.52 49.26 -11.71
N GLU A 301 -31.44 49.73 -12.34
CA GLU A 301 -30.29 48.91 -12.74
C GLU A 301 -29.48 48.39 -11.55
N GLU A 302 -29.26 49.18 -10.50
CA GLU A 302 -28.58 48.75 -9.26
C GLU A 302 -29.39 47.69 -8.50
N ILE A 303 -30.71 47.78 -8.50
CA ILE A 303 -31.64 46.79 -7.92
C ILE A 303 -31.55 45.47 -8.71
N ALA A 304 -31.60 45.55 -10.05
CA ALA A 304 -31.52 44.40 -10.93
C ALA A 304 -30.15 43.68 -10.80
N GLN A 305 -29.05 44.46 -10.70
CA GLN A 305 -27.70 43.92 -10.52
C GLN A 305 -27.53 43.24 -9.17
N LYS A 306 -28.11 43.78 -8.07
CA LYS A 306 -28.07 43.16 -6.75
C LYS A 306 -28.87 41.86 -6.74
N ALA A 307 -30.08 41.85 -7.30
CA ALA A 307 -30.92 40.67 -7.43
C ALA A 307 -30.23 39.55 -8.27
N LYS A 308 -29.52 39.92 -9.36
CA LYS A 308 -28.74 39.02 -10.19
C LYS A 308 -27.55 38.41 -9.43
N ASN A 309 -26.84 39.21 -8.64
CA ASN A 309 -25.72 38.75 -7.83
C ASN A 309 -26.18 37.82 -6.69
N ASP A 310 -27.28 38.11 -6.05
CA ASP A 310 -27.87 37.28 -4.99
C ASP A 310 -28.37 35.94 -5.54
N SER A 311 -29.01 35.95 -6.73
CA SER A 311 -29.41 34.70 -7.41
C SER A 311 -28.22 33.84 -7.85
N ILE A 312 -27.13 34.45 -8.36
CA ILE A 312 -25.89 33.73 -8.70
C ILE A 312 -25.23 33.12 -7.45
N GLN A 313 -25.19 33.83 -6.34
CA GLN A 313 -24.66 33.29 -5.09
C GLN A 313 -25.50 32.13 -4.55
N LYS A 314 -26.84 32.25 -4.60
CA LYS A 314 -27.77 31.20 -4.20
C LYS A 314 -27.67 29.97 -5.07
N ALA A 315 -27.54 30.15 -6.39
CA ALA A 315 -27.28 29.05 -7.34
C ALA A 315 -25.94 28.35 -7.09
N LYS A 316 -24.88 29.12 -6.80
CA LYS A 316 -23.57 28.56 -6.42
C LYS A 316 -23.59 27.80 -5.09
N GLN A 317 -24.39 28.24 -4.11
CA GLN A 317 -24.57 27.51 -2.86
C GLN A 317 -25.36 26.22 -3.06
N LEU A 318 -26.47 26.25 -3.80
CA LEU A 318 -27.26 25.08 -4.14
C LEU A 318 -26.44 24.06 -4.93
N ALA A 319 -25.69 24.51 -5.94
CA ALA A 319 -24.79 23.62 -6.71
C ALA A 319 -23.69 22.99 -5.82
N LYS A 320 -23.19 23.73 -4.82
CA LYS A 320 -22.24 23.16 -3.84
C LYS A 320 -22.89 22.14 -2.89
N GLU A 321 -24.13 22.38 -2.49
CA GLU A 321 -24.88 21.44 -1.64
C GLU A 321 -25.30 20.20 -2.41
N GLU A 322 -25.71 20.33 -3.67
CA GLU A 322 -25.99 19.20 -4.54
C GLU A 322 -24.74 18.39 -4.87
N ALA A 323 -23.61 19.05 -5.12
CA ALA A 323 -22.32 18.38 -5.29
C ALA A 323 -21.86 17.65 -4.03
N LYS A 324 -22.19 18.17 -2.83
CA LYS A 324 -21.95 17.47 -1.55
C LYS A 324 -22.88 16.28 -1.35
N LYS A 325 -24.15 16.39 -1.77
CA LYS A 325 -25.14 15.29 -1.69
C LYS A 325 -24.85 14.19 -2.72
N LYS A 326 -24.31 14.54 -3.90
CA LYS A 326 -23.90 13.58 -4.94
C LYS A 326 -22.60 12.85 -4.62
N LYS A 327 -21.75 13.42 -3.75
CA LYS A 327 -20.58 12.68 -3.22
C LYS A 327 -21.10 11.80 -2.09
N GLY A 328 -21.36 10.52 -2.39
CA GLY A 328 -21.54 9.48 -1.38
C GLY A 328 -20.38 9.49 -0.35
N PRO A 329 -20.53 8.83 0.79
CA PRO A 329 -19.48 8.78 1.77
C PRO A 329 -18.22 8.20 1.12
N LYS A 330 -17.11 8.95 1.15
CA LYS A 330 -15.81 8.52 0.61
C LYS A 330 -15.22 7.33 1.37
N GLN A 331 -15.76 7.02 2.53
CA GLN A 331 -15.37 5.91 3.40
C GLN A 331 -16.62 5.39 4.10
N GLY A 332 -16.61 4.08 4.39
CA GLY A 332 -17.65 3.45 5.19
C GLY A 332 -17.65 3.93 6.65
N ALA A 333 -18.68 3.54 7.40
CA ALA A 333 -18.84 3.94 8.79
C ALA A 333 -18.01 3.04 9.72
N PRO A 334 -17.19 3.60 10.63
CA PRO A 334 -16.39 2.84 11.58
C PRO A 334 -17.26 2.28 12.73
N MET A 335 -16.81 1.16 13.32
CA MET A 335 -17.43 0.59 14.54
C MET A 335 -17.41 1.57 15.71
N LYS A 336 -16.33 2.34 15.86
CA LYS A 336 -16.19 3.41 16.87
C LYS A 336 -15.54 4.62 16.24
N LYS A 337 -15.94 5.81 16.66
CA LYS A 337 -15.39 7.08 16.12
C LYS A 337 -14.00 7.44 16.69
N VAL A 338 -13.53 6.74 17.72
CA VAL A 338 -12.26 7.03 18.41
C VAL A 338 -11.52 5.75 18.73
N GLY A 339 -10.19 5.80 18.70
CA GLY A 339 -9.29 4.69 19.00
C GLY A 339 -9.05 3.73 17.82
N PHE A 340 -8.53 2.55 18.10
CA PHE A 340 -8.14 1.55 17.08
C PHE A 340 -9.29 1.16 16.15
N LEU A 341 -10.53 1.06 16.67
CA LEU A 341 -11.70 0.71 15.87
C LEU A 341 -12.26 1.84 15.02
N SER A 342 -11.67 3.04 15.07
CA SER A 342 -12.04 4.14 14.17
C SER A 342 -11.60 3.92 12.71
N TRP A 343 -10.76 2.92 12.46
CA TRP A 343 -10.28 2.55 11.12
C TRP A 343 -11.05 1.39 10.51
N THR A 344 -12.02 0.82 11.24
CA THR A 344 -12.89 -0.23 10.73
C THR A 344 -13.95 0.34 9.78
N ASP A 345 -14.55 -0.53 8.99
CA ASP A 345 -15.69 -0.21 8.15
C ASP A 345 -16.75 -1.30 8.30
N VAL A 346 -17.98 -0.92 8.66
CA VAL A 346 -19.10 -1.86 8.85
C VAL A 346 -20.20 -1.70 7.81
N THR A 347 -20.14 -0.68 6.96
CA THR A 347 -21.22 -0.33 6.02
C THR A 347 -20.93 -0.71 4.59
N THR A 348 -19.66 -0.81 4.21
CA THR A 348 -19.25 -1.16 2.85
C THR A 348 -19.54 -2.63 2.51
N SER A 349 -20.04 -2.90 1.32
CA SER A 349 -20.34 -4.26 0.83
C SER A 349 -19.09 -5.14 0.78
N ARG A 350 -19.11 -6.24 1.56
CA ARG A 350 -18.00 -7.21 1.60
C ARG A 350 -17.84 -8.00 0.30
N SER A 351 -18.97 -8.35 -0.33
CA SER A 351 -18.95 -9.08 -1.60
C SER A 351 -18.36 -8.25 -2.73
N GLN A 352 -18.76 -6.98 -2.86
CA GLN A 352 -18.17 -6.08 -3.85
C GLN A 352 -16.69 -5.82 -3.56
N ALA A 353 -16.33 -5.59 -2.29
CA ALA A 353 -14.94 -5.40 -1.91
C ALA A 353 -14.06 -6.64 -2.22
N LEU A 354 -14.60 -7.86 -2.08
CA LEU A 354 -13.88 -9.09 -2.43
C LEU A 354 -13.68 -9.21 -3.94
N ILE A 355 -14.73 -8.97 -4.74
CA ILE A 355 -14.69 -9.17 -6.19
C ILE A 355 -13.91 -8.02 -6.86
N GLU A 356 -14.25 -6.76 -6.58
CA GLU A 356 -13.70 -5.63 -7.33
C GLU A 356 -12.31 -5.21 -6.81
N ASN A 357 -12.12 -5.17 -5.47
CA ASN A 357 -10.91 -4.59 -4.89
C ASN A 357 -9.92 -5.66 -4.38
N PHE A 358 -10.39 -6.65 -3.59
CA PHE A 358 -9.49 -7.59 -2.92
C PHE A 358 -8.86 -8.58 -3.91
N PHE A 359 -9.65 -9.30 -4.70
CA PHE A 359 -9.13 -10.17 -5.75
C PHE A 359 -9.01 -9.42 -7.08
N GLY A 360 -10.06 -8.72 -7.52
CA GLY A 360 -10.13 -8.08 -8.82
C GLY A 360 -8.92 -7.19 -9.07
N GLU A 361 -8.89 -6.01 -8.50
CA GLU A 361 -7.83 -5.02 -8.77
C GLU A 361 -6.45 -5.47 -8.29
N SER A 362 -6.36 -6.32 -7.27
CA SER A 362 -5.10 -6.93 -6.87
C SER A 362 -4.44 -7.75 -7.98
N ILE A 363 -5.27 -8.42 -8.81
CA ILE A 363 -4.82 -9.31 -9.89
C ILE A 363 -4.77 -8.55 -11.23
N GLN A 364 -5.80 -7.76 -11.54
CA GLN A 364 -5.97 -7.04 -12.81
C GLN A 364 -6.29 -5.57 -12.54
N LEU A 365 -5.52 -4.66 -13.10
CA LEU A 365 -5.80 -3.22 -12.98
C LEU A 365 -7.10 -2.87 -13.71
N HIS A 366 -7.84 -1.90 -13.19
CA HIS A 366 -9.02 -1.36 -13.89
C HIS A 366 -8.59 -0.38 -14.99
N GLU A 367 -9.27 -0.45 -16.15
CA GLU A 367 -9.05 0.47 -17.27
C GLU A 367 -9.64 1.86 -16.99
N ASP A 368 -10.79 1.88 -16.29
CA ASP A 368 -11.42 3.10 -15.81
C ASP A 368 -10.79 3.54 -14.51
N TYR A 369 -10.60 4.83 -14.34
CA TYR A 369 -9.94 5.41 -13.16
C TYR A 369 -8.59 4.76 -12.85
N LEU A 370 -7.82 4.45 -13.91
CA LEU A 370 -6.55 3.72 -13.82
C LEU A 370 -5.59 4.37 -12.83
N LEU A 371 -5.23 3.63 -11.79
CA LEU A 371 -4.36 4.05 -10.70
C LEU A 371 -4.75 5.39 -10.05
N GLU A 372 -6.02 5.80 -10.13
CA GLU A 372 -6.55 6.95 -9.42
C GLU A 372 -6.81 6.63 -7.94
N ASP A 373 -6.97 7.68 -7.12
CA ASP A 373 -7.03 7.60 -5.65
C ASP A 373 -8.41 8.03 -5.16
N GLU A 374 -9.05 7.24 -4.32
CA GLU A 374 -10.37 7.57 -3.76
C GLU A 374 -10.34 8.80 -2.87
N LEU A 375 -9.25 9.03 -2.14
CA LEU A 375 -9.14 10.08 -1.13
C LEU A 375 -8.67 11.42 -1.70
N ARG A 376 -8.10 11.45 -2.91
CA ARG A 376 -7.56 12.66 -3.53
C ARG A 376 -8.57 13.33 -4.46
N ASN A 377 -8.74 14.65 -4.31
CA ASN A 377 -9.71 15.38 -5.12
C ASN A 377 -9.30 15.59 -6.59
N ASN A 378 -8.00 15.58 -6.88
CA ASN A 378 -7.43 15.84 -8.21
C ASN A 378 -7.33 14.58 -9.09
N CYS A 379 -7.44 13.40 -8.52
CA CYS A 379 -7.45 12.13 -9.22
C CYS A 379 -8.45 11.15 -8.53
N ALA A 380 -9.69 11.64 -8.31
CA ALA A 380 -10.68 10.93 -7.53
C ALA A 380 -11.38 9.82 -8.33
N ARG A 381 -11.42 8.62 -7.74
CA ARG A 381 -12.15 7.46 -8.25
C ARG A 381 -13.30 7.06 -7.33
N PRO A 382 -14.30 6.33 -7.82
CA PRO A 382 -15.28 5.67 -6.96
C PRO A 382 -14.63 4.51 -6.18
N MET A 383 -15.24 4.11 -5.03
CA MET A 383 -14.76 3.01 -4.19
C MET A 383 -14.67 1.68 -4.94
N PHE A 384 -15.66 1.40 -5.79
CA PHE A 384 -15.69 0.21 -6.63
C PHE A 384 -15.72 0.62 -8.09
N VAL A 385 -14.85 0.00 -8.88
CA VAL A 385 -14.78 0.18 -10.33
C VAL A 385 -15.00 -1.19 -10.96
N PRO A 386 -16.14 -1.41 -11.64
CA PRO A 386 -16.37 -2.68 -12.32
C PRO A 386 -15.48 -2.80 -13.57
N TYR A 387 -15.14 -4.03 -13.94
CA TYR A 387 -14.44 -4.27 -15.19
C TYR A 387 -15.37 -4.02 -16.39
N ARG A 388 -14.83 -3.45 -17.45
CA ARG A 388 -15.54 -3.25 -18.72
C ARG A 388 -15.87 -4.55 -19.42
N HIS A 389 -15.06 -5.58 -19.24
CA HIS A 389 -15.11 -6.80 -20.01
C HIS A 389 -15.32 -8.03 -19.13
N TRP A 390 -16.18 -8.92 -19.55
CA TRP A 390 -16.51 -10.15 -18.83
C TRP A 390 -15.31 -11.10 -18.68
N TRP A 391 -14.35 -11.07 -19.60
CA TRP A 391 -13.16 -11.93 -19.54
C TRP A 391 -12.22 -11.60 -18.38
N ASN A 392 -12.26 -10.38 -17.84
CA ASN A 392 -11.54 -10.04 -16.62
C ASN A 392 -12.08 -10.85 -15.44
N TYR A 393 -13.41 -10.90 -15.28
CA TYR A 393 -14.05 -11.74 -14.25
C TYR A 393 -13.82 -13.23 -14.51
N ALA A 394 -13.77 -13.67 -15.77
CA ALA A 394 -13.46 -15.05 -16.11
C ALA A 394 -12.00 -15.41 -15.72
N ALA A 395 -11.04 -14.54 -15.99
CA ALA A 395 -9.65 -14.73 -15.57
C ALA A 395 -9.50 -14.81 -14.05
N GLU A 396 -10.17 -13.91 -13.32
CA GLU A 396 -10.23 -13.93 -11.86
C GLU A 396 -10.83 -15.24 -11.35
N ALA A 397 -11.99 -15.66 -11.87
CA ALA A 397 -12.65 -16.89 -11.49
C ALA A 397 -11.77 -18.12 -11.74
N ILE A 398 -11.08 -18.20 -12.88
CA ILE A 398 -10.14 -19.30 -13.18
C ILE A 398 -8.99 -19.31 -12.17
N LEU A 399 -8.41 -18.15 -11.83
CA LEU A 399 -7.35 -18.06 -10.81
C LEU A 399 -7.85 -18.51 -9.44
N LEU A 400 -9.05 -18.10 -9.03
CA LEU A 400 -9.65 -18.52 -7.76
C LEU A 400 -9.99 -20.02 -7.74
N LEU A 401 -10.44 -20.59 -8.85
CA LEU A 401 -10.65 -22.04 -8.98
C LEU A 401 -9.33 -22.82 -8.88
N LEU A 402 -8.27 -22.33 -9.52
CA LEU A 402 -6.93 -22.93 -9.40
C LEU A 402 -6.38 -22.80 -7.96
N PHE A 403 -6.64 -21.69 -7.29
CA PHE A 403 -6.30 -21.47 -5.88
C PHE A 403 -7.05 -22.45 -4.97
N ALA A 404 -8.37 -22.56 -5.10
CA ALA A 404 -9.21 -23.49 -4.35
C ALA A 404 -8.79 -24.96 -4.58
N GLY A 405 -8.55 -25.33 -5.85
CA GLY A 405 -7.98 -26.63 -6.21
C GLY A 405 -6.62 -26.89 -5.57
N GLY A 406 -5.79 -25.83 -5.47
CA GLY A 406 -4.50 -25.87 -4.80
C GLY A 406 -4.60 -26.09 -3.29
N ILE A 407 -5.54 -25.41 -2.63
CA ILE A 407 -5.83 -25.64 -1.21
C ILE A 407 -6.27 -27.10 -0.98
N TRP A 408 -7.19 -27.57 -1.80
CA TRP A 408 -7.66 -28.95 -1.69
C TRP A 408 -6.55 -29.99 -1.89
N ALA A 409 -5.71 -29.78 -2.93
CA ALA A 409 -4.58 -30.66 -3.23
C ALA A 409 -3.52 -30.64 -2.12
N GLY A 410 -3.27 -29.46 -1.56
CA GLY A 410 -2.24 -29.25 -0.54
C GLY A 410 -2.72 -29.38 0.91
N ARG A 411 -3.99 -29.72 1.17
CA ARG A 411 -4.60 -29.71 2.52
C ARG A 411 -3.89 -30.53 3.60
N LYS A 412 -3.08 -31.52 3.21
CA LYS A 412 -2.27 -32.34 4.11
C LYS A 412 -0.91 -31.72 4.44
N HIS A 413 -0.51 -30.65 3.76
CA HIS A 413 0.81 -30.05 3.90
C HIS A 413 0.80 -28.88 4.90
N ARG A 414 1.51 -29.05 5.99
CA ARG A 414 1.59 -28.07 7.07
C ARG A 414 2.11 -26.71 6.61
N PHE A 415 3.02 -26.67 5.64
CA PHE A 415 3.53 -25.41 5.07
C PHE A 415 2.43 -24.61 4.34
N LEU A 416 1.52 -25.28 3.63
CA LEU A 416 0.40 -24.59 3.00
C LEU A 416 -0.49 -23.94 4.06
N TRP A 417 -0.76 -24.60 5.18
CA TRP A 417 -1.54 -24.03 6.28
C TRP A 417 -0.85 -22.82 6.92
N LEU A 418 0.48 -22.82 7.02
CA LEU A 418 1.22 -21.64 7.42
C LEU A 418 0.99 -20.48 6.43
N ALA A 419 1.12 -20.70 5.12
CA ALA A 419 0.88 -19.67 4.12
C ALA A 419 -0.58 -19.18 4.15
N LEU A 420 -1.56 -20.09 4.27
CA LEU A 420 -2.99 -19.77 4.42
C LEU A 420 -3.29 -19.02 5.71
N SER A 421 -2.55 -19.25 6.81
CA SER A 421 -2.74 -18.48 8.05
C SER A 421 -2.35 -17.01 7.90
N TYR A 422 -1.34 -16.70 7.09
CA TYR A 422 -1.01 -15.32 6.73
C TYR A 422 -2.16 -14.66 5.96
N PHE A 423 -2.68 -15.38 4.97
CA PHE A 423 -3.83 -14.92 4.17
C PHE A 423 -5.10 -14.74 5.02
N ALA A 424 -5.38 -15.70 5.92
CA ALA A 424 -6.52 -15.63 6.82
C ALA A 424 -6.45 -14.42 7.77
N LEU A 425 -5.24 -14.06 8.25
CA LEU A 425 -5.05 -12.86 9.05
C LEU A 425 -5.43 -11.58 8.28
N ASP A 426 -4.99 -11.47 7.01
CA ASP A 426 -5.35 -10.32 6.18
C ASP A 426 -6.84 -10.31 5.83
N LEU A 427 -7.46 -11.48 5.58
CA LEU A 427 -8.92 -11.57 5.41
C LEU A 427 -9.68 -11.08 6.64
N VAL A 428 -9.26 -11.47 7.85
CA VAL A 428 -9.89 -11.01 9.11
C VAL A 428 -9.72 -9.50 9.26
N LEU A 429 -8.52 -8.97 9.00
CA LEU A 429 -8.26 -7.54 9.16
C LEU A 429 -9.00 -6.70 8.12
N HIS A 430 -8.89 -7.04 6.84
CA HIS A 430 -9.40 -6.20 5.76
C HIS A 430 -10.86 -6.47 5.45
N ILE A 431 -11.26 -7.73 5.28
CA ILE A 431 -12.64 -8.08 4.95
C ILE A 431 -13.50 -8.20 6.21
N GLY A 432 -13.00 -8.84 7.27
CA GLY A 432 -13.73 -8.99 8.54
C GLY A 432 -13.95 -7.66 9.24
N LEU A 433 -12.88 -6.98 9.63
CA LEU A 433 -12.92 -5.72 10.36
C LEU A 433 -13.08 -4.49 9.44
N GLY A 434 -12.82 -4.62 8.15
CA GLY A 434 -12.93 -3.53 7.18
C GLY A 434 -11.79 -2.51 7.24
N PHE A 435 -10.59 -2.89 7.70
CA PHE A 435 -9.44 -2.01 7.67
C PHE A 435 -8.99 -1.70 6.24
N GLY A 436 -9.10 -0.44 5.81
CA GLY A 436 -8.73 -0.02 4.46
C GLY A 436 -9.51 -0.72 3.36
N LEU A 437 -10.76 -1.09 3.62
CA LEU A 437 -11.58 -1.90 2.71
C LEU A 437 -11.78 -1.27 1.34
N ASN A 438 -11.86 0.04 1.30
CA ASN A 438 -11.98 0.86 0.10
C ASN A 438 -10.73 0.79 -0.80
N GLU A 439 -9.55 0.65 -0.21
CA GLU A 439 -8.24 0.62 -0.90
C GLU A 439 -7.49 -0.68 -0.62
N VAL A 440 -8.20 -1.78 -0.40
CA VAL A 440 -7.60 -3.03 0.04
C VAL A 440 -6.61 -3.63 -0.97
N TYR A 441 -6.71 -3.26 -2.24
CA TYR A 441 -5.77 -3.63 -3.29
C TYR A 441 -4.33 -3.13 -3.03
N ILE A 442 -4.12 -2.03 -2.31
CA ILE A 442 -2.76 -1.59 -1.95
C ILE A 442 -2.09 -2.55 -0.97
N MET A 443 -2.88 -3.35 -0.22
CA MET A 443 -2.38 -4.36 0.73
C MET A 443 -2.01 -5.69 0.07
N THR A 444 -2.18 -5.82 -1.25
CA THR A 444 -1.93 -7.03 -2.06
C THR A 444 -0.59 -7.69 -1.76
N ALA A 445 0.46 -6.89 -1.62
CA ALA A 445 1.82 -7.32 -1.32
C ALA A 445 1.95 -8.17 -0.02
N HIS A 446 0.99 -8.05 0.89
CA HIS A 446 1.01 -8.74 2.17
C HIS A 446 0.49 -10.18 2.12
N TRP A 447 -0.27 -10.56 1.06
CA TRP A 447 -0.98 -11.83 1.06
C TRP A 447 -1.02 -12.58 -0.29
N ILE A 448 -1.00 -11.91 -1.45
CA ILE A 448 -1.38 -12.53 -2.73
C ILE A 448 -0.42 -13.65 -3.20
N TYR A 449 0.82 -13.70 -2.68
CA TYR A 449 1.77 -14.78 -2.93
C TYR A 449 1.24 -16.17 -2.49
N VAL A 450 0.20 -16.20 -1.66
CA VAL A 450 -0.44 -17.44 -1.22
C VAL A 450 -1.16 -18.15 -2.38
N LEU A 451 -1.69 -17.39 -3.36
CA LEU A 451 -2.35 -17.96 -4.53
C LEU A 451 -1.39 -18.90 -5.32
N PRO A 452 -0.23 -18.42 -5.83
CA PRO A 452 0.69 -19.29 -6.54
C PRO A 452 1.31 -20.37 -5.63
N ILE A 453 1.44 -20.15 -4.32
CA ILE A 453 1.88 -21.20 -3.37
C ILE A 453 0.86 -22.36 -3.34
N ALA A 454 -0.43 -22.07 -3.27
CA ALA A 454 -1.46 -23.11 -3.31
C ALA A 454 -1.50 -23.80 -4.69
N MET A 455 -1.45 -23.03 -5.79
CA MET A 455 -1.39 -23.58 -7.15
C MET A 455 -0.17 -24.48 -7.36
N ALA A 456 0.95 -24.25 -6.65
CA ALA A 456 2.11 -25.13 -6.67
C ALA A 456 1.77 -26.55 -6.17
N TYR A 457 0.96 -26.66 -5.12
CA TYR A 457 0.46 -27.96 -4.66
C TYR A 457 -0.48 -28.63 -5.64
N LEU A 458 -1.33 -27.86 -6.34
CA LEU A 458 -2.17 -28.38 -7.41
C LEU A 458 -1.29 -28.97 -8.52
N CYS A 459 -0.27 -28.24 -8.98
CA CYS A 459 0.66 -28.73 -10.00
C CYS A 459 1.43 -29.97 -9.54
N LYS A 460 1.76 -30.09 -8.26
CA LYS A 460 2.46 -31.26 -7.69
C LYS A 460 1.55 -32.48 -7.63
N ALA A 461 0.31 -32.33 -7.20
CA ALA A 461 -0.63 -33.42 -6.96
C ALA A 461 -1.36 -33.90 -8.22
N ALA A 462 -1.43 -33.08 -9.26
CA ALA A 462 -2.18 -33.37 -10.48
C ALA A 462 -1.61 -34.59 -11.22
N LYS A 463 -2.50 -35.51 -11.61
CA LYS A 463 -2.16 -36.66 -12.49
C LYS A 463 -1.62 -36.15 -13.84
N ALA A 464 -0.72 -36.89 -14.47
CA ALA A 464 -0.04 -36.50 -15.70
C ALA A 464 -1.01 -36.02 -16.80
N ARG A 465 -2.18 -36.66 -16.92
CA ARG A 465 -3.25 -36.31 -17.88
C ARG A 465 -3.75 -34.86 -17.71
N TYR A 466 -3.98 -34.39 -16.48
CA TYR A 466 -4.54 -33.06 -16.19
C TYR A 466 -3.45 -32.01 -15.96
N ARG A 467 -2.25 -32.44 -15.56
CA ARG A 467 -1.13 -31.57 -15.20
C ARG A 467 -0.72 -30.65 -16.35
N LYS A 468 -0.68 -31.19 -17.59
CA LYS A 468 -0.36 -30.38 -18.79
C LYS A 468 -1.37 -29.26 -19.00
N GLY A 469 -2.67 -29.54 -18.86
CA GLY A 469 -3.73 -28.55 -18.97
C GLY A 469 -3.64 -27.45 -17.90
N ILE A 470 -3.47 -27.84 -16.63
CA ILE A 470 -3.30 -26.89 -15.51
C ILE A 470 -2.08 -25.97 -15.77
N ILE A 471 -0.94 -26.52 -16.17
CA ILE A 471 0.28 -25.76 -16.47
C ILE A 471 0.03 -24.81 -17.65
N ALA A 472 -0.64 -25.28 -18.72
CA ALA A 472 -0.99 -24.44 -19.88
C ALA A 472 -1.91 -23.30 -19.49
N THR A 473 -2.95 -23.56 -18.69
CA THR A 473 -3.87 -22.50 -18.18
C THR A 473 -3.12 -21.45 -17.37
N ILE A 474 -2.24 -21.87 -16.44
CA ILE A 474 -1.42 -20.93 -15.65
C ILE A 474 -0.50 -20.12 -16.58
N GLY A 475 0.10 -20.75 -17.60
CA GLY A 475 0.95 -20.07 -18.58
C GLY A 475 0.19 -19.00 -19.39
N ILE A 476 -1.01 -19.36 -19.88
CA ILE A 476 -1.88 -18.43 -20.62
C ILE A 476 -2.27 -17.26 -19.75
N LEU A 477 -2.70 -17.50 -18.50
CA LEU A 477 -3.03 -16.43 -17.55
C LEU A 477 -1.83 -15.54 -17.25
N THR A 478 -0.63 -16.13 -17.12
CA THR A 478 0.60 -15.36 -16.89
C THR A 478 0.88 -14.40 -18.04
N VAL A 479 0.81 -14.87 -19.27
CA VAL A 479 1.03 -14.04 -20.48
C VAL A 479 -0.05 -12.97 -20.58
N TYR A 480 -1.32 -13.35 -20.43
CA TYR A 480 -2.44 -12.42 -20.45
C TYR A 480 -2.25 -11.30 -19.43
N LEU A 481 -1.96 -11.62 -18.16
CA LEU A 481 -1.81 -10.63 -17.10
C LEU A 481 -0.57 -9.73 -17.28
N ILE A 482 0.55 -10.27 -17.78
CA ILE A 482 1.73 -9.45 -18.11
C ILE A 482 1.38 -8.42 -19.17
N LEU A 483 0.70 -8.85 -20.24
CA LEU A 483 0.32 -7.95 -21.33
C LEU A 483 -0.75 -6.95 -20.89
N TYR A 484 -1.78 -7.41 -20.20
CA TYR A 484 -2.90 -6.58 -19.74
C TYR A 484 -2.42 -5.53 -18.73
N ASN A 485 -1.87 -5.94 -17.60
CA ASN A 485 -1.40 -5.02 -16.55
C ASN A 485 -0.22 -4.16 -17.03
N GLY A 486 0.72 -4.76 -17.76
CA GLY A 486 1.88 -4.05 -18.31
C GLY A 486 1.49 -2.95 -19.28
N SER A 487 0.52 -3.20 -20.18
CA SER A 487 0.01 -2.17 -21.11
C SER A 487 -0.69 -1.03 -20.37
N LEU A 488 -1.46 -1.33 -19.32
CA LEU A 488 -2.12 -0.31 -18.50
C LEU A 488 -1.11 0.53 -17.71
N ILE A 489 -0.09 -0.08 -17.11
CA ILE A 489 0.98 0.64 -16.43
C ILE A 489 1.74 1.54 -17.43
N PHE A 490 2.09 1.01 -18.61
CA PHE A 490 2.71 1.80 -19.66
C PHE A 490 1.83 3.01 -20.07
N ARG A 491 0.54 2.77 -20.30
CA ARG A 491 -0.42 3.85 -20.62
C ARG A 491 -0.46 4.91 -19.53
N TYR A 492 -0.46 4.52 -18.26
CA TYR A 492 -0.52 5.47 -17.15
C TYR A 492 0.73 6.33 -17.02
N PHE A 493 1.92 5.77 -17.20
CA PHE A 493 3.18 6.49 -16.95
C PHE A 493 3.75 7.19 -18.19
N CYS A 494 3.45 6.71 -19.40
CA CYS A 494 4.11 7.16 -20.63
C CYS A 494 3.19 7.89 -21.62
N LEU A 495 1.86 7.75 -21.49
CA LEU A 495 0.86 8.44 -22.31
C LEU A 495 0.05 9.41 -21.47
#